data_9507a5730476063b26e8aebec227433f
#
_entry.id   9507a5730476063b26e8aebec227433f
#
_cell.length_a   1.000
_cell.length_b   1.000
_cell.length_c   1.000
_cell.angle_alpha   90.00
_cell.angle_beta   90.00
_cell.angle_gamma   90.00
#
_symmetry.space_group_name_H-M   'P 1'
#
loop_
_entity.id
_entity.type
_entity.pdbx_description
1 polymer ?
#
loop_
_entity_poly.entity_id
_entity_poly.type
_entity_poly.pdbx_seq_one_letter_code
_entity_poly.pdbx_strand_id
1 'polypeptide(L)' 'MNNDITQLSLSEHMKLKLRGMMNEHADHMSTGACKDFSEYQKMAGIVEGLALAERELLDYVQRNLEK' A
#
# COMPACT_ATOMS: atom_id res chain seq x y z
N MET A 1 -24.57 -15.02 -6.83
CA MET A 1 -24.05 -14.72 -6.77
C MET A 1 -23.30 -14.37 -7.02
N ASN A 2 -22.82 -14.34 -7.06
CA ASN A 2 -22.01 -14.12 -7.16
C ASN A 2 -21.37 -13.26 -7.30
N ASN A 3 -21.35 -12.87 -7.43
CA ASN A 3 -20.55 -11.97 -7.11
C ASN A 3 -19.17 -12.08 -7.22
N ASP A 4 -18.76 -12.79 -7.78
CA ASP A 4 -17.40 -13.19 -7.80
C ASP A 4 -16.53 -12.18 -8.49
N ILE A 5 -17.03 -11.51 -9.49
CA ILE A 5 -16.24 -10.51 -10.21
C ILE A 5 -16.01 -9.27 -9.38
N THR A 6 -16.79 -9.10 -8.34
CA THR A 6 -16.62 -7.95 -7.47
C THR A 6 -15.95 -8.31 -6.16
N GLN A 7 -15.70 -9.60 -5.96
CA GLN A 7 -15.08 -10.04 -4.74
C GLN A 7 -13.61 -10.36 -4.99
N LEU A 8 -12.78 -9.68 -4.24
CA LEU A 8 -11.35 -9.92 -4.31
C LEU A 8 -10.95 -10.82 -3.16
N SER A 9 -9.90 -11.62 -3.37
CA SER A 9 -9.33 -12.37 -2.27
C SER A 9 -8.81 -11.38 -1.24
N LEU A 10 -8.59 -11.86 -0.02
CA LEU A 10 -8.05 -11.01 1.02
C LEU A 10 -6.73 -10.39 0.61
N SER A 11 -5.85 -11.20 0.02
CA SER A 11 -4.55 -10.69 -0.37
C SER A 11 -4.66 -9.63 -1.46
N GLU A 12 -5.56 -9.82 -2.41
CA GLU A 12 -5.76 -8.83 -3.45
C GLU A 12 -6.33 -7.54 -2.90
N HIS A 13 -7.27 -7.68 -1.99
CA HIS A 13 -7.86 -6.51 -1.35
C HIS A 13 -6.80 -5.73 -0.58
N MET A 14 -5.97 -6.43 0.19
CA MET A 14 -4.94 -5.77 0.97
C MET A 14 -3.89 -5.13 0.08
N LYS A 15 -3.55 -5.78 -1.02
CA LYS A 15 -2.59 -5.21 -1.95
C LYS A 15 -3.09 -3.88 -2.51
N LEU A 16 -4.35 -3.85 -2.93
CA LEU A 16 -4.93 -2.62 -3.46
C LEU A 16 -5.03 -1.55 -2.40
N LYS A 17 -5.38 -1.96 -1.18
CA LYS A 17 -5.50 -1.00 -0.08
C LYS A 17 -4.16 -0.37 0.25
N LEU A 18 -3.13 -1.19 0.37
CA LEU A 18 -1.80 -0.68 0.69
C LEU A 18 -1.29 0.25 -0.39
N ARG A 19 -1.49 -0.14 -1.65
CA ARG A 19 -1.04 0.69 -2.77
C ARG A 19 -1.79 2.02 -2.79
N GLY A 20 -3.09 1.98 -2.52
CA GLY A 20 -3.89 3.20 -2.48
C GLY A 20 -3.41 4.14 -1.40
N MET A 21 -3.09 3.60 -0.23
CA MET A 21 -2.59 4.43 0.87
C MET A 21 -1.24 5.04 0.54
N MET A 22 -0.36 4.26 -0.11
CA MET A 22 0.93 4.80 -0.54
C MET A 22 0.74 5.95 -1.51
N ASN A 23 -0.17 5.78 -2.47
CA ASN A 23 -0.39 6.81 -3.47
C ASN A 23 -0.96 8.08 -2.85
N GLU A 24 -1.86 7.95 -1.89
CA GLU A 24 -2.41 9.12 -1.21
C GLU A 24 -1.34 9.91 -0.49
N HIS A 25 -0.44 9.20 0.20
CA HIS A 25 0.62 9.88 0.94
C HIS A 25 1.65 10.49 0.00
N ALA A 26 1.94 9.77 -1.10
CA ALA A 26 2.88 10.32 -2.08
C ALA A 26 2.33 11.57 -2.73
N ASP A 27 1.02 11.58 -3.04
CA ASP A 27 0.39 12.76 -3.60
C ASP A 27 0.45 13.92 -2.63
N HIS A 28 0.20 13.66 -1.36
CA HIS A 28 0.26 14.69 -0.33
C HIS A 28 1.64 15.33 -0.28
N MET A 29 2.68 14.50 -0.37
CA MET A 29 4.05 15.02 -0.35
C MET A 29 4.36 15.84 -1.59
N SER A 30 3.91 15.37 -2.76
CA SER A 30 4.28 15.99 -4.02
C SER A 30 3.50 17.28 -4.30
N THR A 31 2.36 17.48 -3.64
CA THR A 31 1.57 18.69 -3.86
C THR A 31 2.00 19.83 -2.96
N GLY A 32 3.03 19.63 -2.16
CA GLY A 32 3.49 20.69 -1.28
C GLY A 32 2.64 20.89 -0.05
N ALA A 33 1.83 19.91 0.30
CA ALA A 33 0.97 20.01 1.46
C ALA A 33 1.73 19.86 2.78
N CYS A 34 2.94 19.35 2.73
CA CYS A 34 3.76 19.22 3.94
C CYS A 34 4.25 20.59 4.36
N LYS A 35 4.10 20.88 5.65
CA LYS A 35 4.42 22.21 6.17
C LYS A 35 5.92 22.42 6.30
N ASP A 36 6.65 21.40 6.64
CA ASP A 36 8.09 21.53 6.84
C ASP A 36 8.75 20.20 6.58
N PHE A 37 10.06 20.18 6.74
CA PHE A 37 10.85 19.00 6.46
C PHE A 37 10.53 17.85 7.41
N SER A 38 10.22 18.17 8.65
CA SER A 38 9.84 17.13 9.63
C SER A 38 8.59 16.40 9.17
N GLU A 39 7.60 17.13 8.73
CA GLU A 39 6.36 16.51 8.25
C GLU A 39 6.63 15.70 7.01
N TYR A 40 7.46 16.23 6.12
CA TYR A 40 7.84 15.49 4.92
C TYR A 40 8.51 14.16 5.28
N GLN A 41 9.44 14.19 6.23
CA GLN A 41 10.12 12.97 6.64
C GLN A 41 9.16 11.97 7.26
N LYS A 42 8.20 12.46 8.03
CA LYS A 42 7.21 11.58 8.61
C LYS A 42 6.38 10.89 7.53
N MET A 43 5.95 11.66 6.53
CA MET A 43 5.18 11.09 5.43
C MET A 43 6.00 10.08 4.64
N ALA A 44 7.26 10.40 4.39
CA ALA A 44 8.14 9.49 3.67
C ALA A 44 8.29 8.17 4.43
N GLY A 45 8.38 8.25 5.76
CA GLY A 45 8.46 7.05 6.57
C GLY A 45 7.21 6.20 6.49
N ILE A 46 6.04 6.85 6.44
CA ILE A 46 4.80 6.12 6.30
C ILE A 46 4.75 5.40 4.96
N VAL A 47 5.15 6.08 3.89
CA VAL A 47 5.16 5.45 2.56
C VAL A 47 6.12 4.27 2.55
N GLU A 48 7.28 4.44 3.17
CA GLU A 48 8.26 3.36 3.22
C GLU A 48 7.72 2.17 3.99
N GLY A 49 7.04 2.43 5.11
CA GLY A 49 6.45 1.36 5.90
C GLY A 49 5.37 0.61 5.11
N LEU A 50 4.55 1.35 4.38
CA LEU A 50 3.53 0.73 3.56
C LEU A 50 4.15 -0.10 2.44
N ALA A 51 5.25 0.37 1.87
CA ALA A 51 5.95 -0.37 0.82
C ALA A 51 6.52 -1.67 1.37
N LEU A 52 7.06 -1.63 2.57
CA LEU A 52 7.58 -2.84 3.20
C LEU A 52 6.46 -3.83 3.48
N ALA A 53 5.31 -3.34 3.93
CA ALA A 53 4.16 -4.19 4.17
C ALA A 53 3.67 -4.84 2.87
N GLU A 54 3.65 -4.06 1.80
CA GLU A 54 3.26 -4.60 0.51
C GLU A 54 4.21 -5.70 0.06
N ARG A 55 5.50 -5.48 0.24
CA ARG A 55 6.49 -6.48 -0.15
C ARG A 55 6.29 -7.77 0.63
N GLU A 56 6.07 -7.66 1.93
CA GLU A 56 5.84 -8.85 2.75
C GLU A 56 4.61 -9.61 2.30
N LEU A 57 3.56 -8.87 1.99
CA LEU A 57 2.33 -9.50 1.51
C LEU A 57 2.56 -10.24 0.20
N LEU A 58 3.23 -9.60 -0.74
CA LEU A 58 3.48 -10.21 -2.04
C LEU A 58 4.38 -11.44 -1.91
N ASP A 59 5.40 -11.34 -1.07
CA ASP A 59 6.29 -12.48 -0.85
C ASP A 59 5.52 -13.66 -0.25
N TYR A 60 4.66 -13.37 0.70
CA TYR A 60 3.88 -14.44 1.33
C TYR A 60 2.96 -15.11 0.32
N VAL A 61 2.27 -14.30 -0.49
CA VAL A 61 1.35 -14.85 -1.47
C VAL A 61 2.09 -15.70 -2.49
N GLN A 62 3.22 -15.20 -2.96
CA GLN A 62 3.98 -15.93 -3.98
C GLN A 62 4.49 -17.25 -3.44
N ARG A 63 5.01 -17.25 -2.21
CA ARG A 63 5.52 -18.49 -1.62
C ARG A 63 4.41 -19.51 -1.46
N ASN A 64 3.21 -19.06 -1.13
CA ASN A 64 2.11 -20.00 -0.94
C ASN A 64 1.53 -20.49 -2.24
N LEU A 65 1.61 -19.68 -3.29
CA LEU A 65 1.12 -20.12 -4.58
C LEU A 65 2.02 -21.15 -5.23
N GLU A 66 3.30 -21.09 -4.89
CA GLU A 66 4.27 -21.99 -5.52
C GLU A 66 4.32 -23.36 -4.88
N LYS A 67 3.55 -23.59 -3.86
CA LYS A 67 3.45 -24.93 -3.29
C LYS A 67 2.56 -25.81 -4.15
#